data_527deec70c25917610c448d277a802c4
#
_entry.id   527deec70c25917610c448d277a802c4
#
_cell.length_a   1.000
_cell.length_b   1.000
_cell.length_c   1.000
_cell.angle_alpha   90.00
_cell.angle_beta   90.00
_cell.angle_gamma   90.00
#
_symmetry.space_group_name_H-M   'P 1'
#
loop_
_entity.id
_entity.type
_entity.pdbx_description
1 polymer ?
#
loop_
_entity_poly.entity_id
_entity_poly.type
_entity_poly.pdbx_seq_one_letter_code
_entity_poly.pdbx_strand_id
1 'polypeptide(L)'
;MVGKNSGITSLEQLKGKTIAYQKGTAAQYLIIQALKKAGLSTSDVKLVNMDQSSASVAFAKGSVDAWVTWDPYTSTAQVNQGAKLLTNGTGLTKNRDFLISTQSYAKTHTSLSKLLTTELNDDMTWANSHHTQLIAMLSKTLNLSDEVIKKMVERRTYSMTLISANSSIVAEENAIADVFYQDGVITTKVDMKTTLVSDSN
;
A
#
# COMPACT_ATOMS: atom_id res chain seq x y z
N MET A 1 12.58 0.57 -0.70
CA MET A 1 13.56 0.78 -1.76
C MET A 1 14.75 1.57 -1.27
N VAL A 2 15.87 1.50 -2.00
CA VAL A 2 17.12 2.18 -1.68
C VAL A 2 17.68 2.86 -2.93
N GLY A 3 18.56 3.84 -2.74
CA GLY A 3 19.16 4.57 -3.86
C GLY A 3 20.02 3.67 -4.76
N LYS A 4 20.18 4.06 -6.02
CA LYS A 4 20.94 3.32 -7.05
C LYS A 4 22.33 2.89 -6.58
N ASN A 5 23.01 3.76 -5.85
CA ASN A 5 24.41 3.61 -5.41
C ASN A 5 24.53 3.41 -3.88
N SER A 6 23.47 3.04 -3.18
CA SER A 6 23.46 2.93 -1.71
C SER A 6 24.37 1.83 -1.14
N GLY A 7 24.74 0.84 -1.96
CA GLY A 7 25.43 -0.36 -1.49
C GLY A 7 24.57 -1.32 -0.66
N ILE A 8 23.33 -0.95 -0.30
CA ILE A 8 22.41 -1.77 0.47
C ILE A 8 21.73 -2.76 -0.47
N THR A 9 21.88 -4.05 -0.21
CA THR A 9 21.38 -5.14 -1.07
C THR A 9 20.47 -6.11 -0.33
N SER A 10 20.37 -6.02 1.01
CA SER A 10 19.51 -6.87 1.82
C SER A 10 18.80 -6.09 2.93
N LEU A 11 17.77 -6.68 3.52
CA LEU A 11 16.99 -6.06 4.60
C LEU A 11 17.80 -5.96 5.91
N GLU A 12 18.69 -6.90 6.17
CA GLU A 12 19.54 -6.93 7.37
C GLU A 12 20.48 -5.71 7.40
N GLN A 13 20.91 -5.23 6.23
CA GLN A 13 21.75 -4.04 6.10
C GLN A 13 21.03 -2.72 6.40
N LEU A 14 19.72 -2.77 6.67
CA LEU A 14 18.97 -1.62 7.16
C LEU A 14 19.26 -1.28 8.61
N LYS A 15 19.93 -2.16 9.37
CA LYS A 15 20.32 -1.86 10.76
C LYS A 15 21.12 -0.57 10.85
N GLY A 16 20.70 0.34 11.73
CA GLY A 16 21.28 1.68 11.92
C GLY A 16 20.94 2.70 10.81
N LYS A 17 20.19 2.32 9.78
CA LYS A 17 19.87 3.19 8.65
C LYS A 17 18.68 4.11 8.92
N THR A 18 18.65 5.23 8.23
CA THR A 18 17.54 6.19 8.24
C THR A 18 16.54 5.83 7.14
N ILE A 19 15.29 5.56 7.52
CA ILE A 19 14.24 5.09 6.63
C ILE A 19 13.07 6.07 6.64
N ALA A 20 12.76 6.68 5.50
CA ALA A 20 11.56 7.48 5.34
C ALA A 20 10.32 6.59 5.15
N TYR A 21 9.23 6.96 5.79
CA TYR A 21 7.92 6.32 5.66
C TYR A 21 6.82 7.32 6.04
N GLN A 22 5.57 7.01 5.75
CA GLN A 22 4.43 7.78 6.24
C GLN A 22 3.68 7.00 7.32
N LYS A 23 3.53 7.63 8.50
CA LYS A 23 2.83 7.03 9.64
C LYS A 23 1.35 6.79 9.34
N GLY A 24 0.78 5.71 9.87
CA GLY A 24 -0.64 5.37 9.72
C GLY A 24 -1.02 4.85 8.34
N THR A 25 -0.06 4.37 7.55
CA THR A 25 -0.28 3.87 6.20
C THR A 25 0.22 2.44 6.00
N ALA A 26 -0.13 1.81 4.87
CA ALA A 26 0.42 0.53 4.46
C ALA A 26 1.97 0.50 4.43
N ALA A 27 2.62 1.65 4.20
CA ALA A 27 4.08 1.77 4.26
C ALA A 27 4.63 1.50 5.67
N GLN A 28 3.95 1.97 6.71
CA GLN A 28 4.34 1.67 8.09
C GLN A 28 4.22 0.18 8.38
N TYR A 29 3.10 -0.43 8.02
CA TYR A 29 2.93 -1.87 8.22
C TYR A 29 3.97 -2.68 7.46
N LEU A 30 4.24 -2.32 6.19
CA LEU A 30 5.24 -2.98 5.36
C LEU A 30 6.64 -2.92 5.97
N ILE A 31 7.09 -1.75 6.48
CA ILE A 31 8.44 -1.66 7.07
C ILE A 31 8.55 -2.48 8.34
N ILE A 32 7.52 -2.51 9.19
CA ILE A 32 7.51 -3.34 10.39
C ILE A 32 7.66 -4.83 10.03
N GLN A 33 6.89 -5.30 9.05
CA GLN A 33 6.97 -6.69 8.59
C GLN A 33 8.30 -7.01 7.91
N ALA A 34 8.86 -6.07 7.12
CA ALA A 34 10.15 -6.25 6.47
C ALA A 34 11.30 -6.34 7.48
N LEU A 35 11.30 -5.48 8.50
CA LEU A 35 12.28 -5.52 9.58
C LEU A 35 12.17 -6.83 10.37
N LYS A 36 10.96 -7.23 10.74
CA LYS A 36 10.72 -8.51 11.43
C LYS A 36 11.24 -9.70 10.63
N LYS A 37 11.04 -9.72 9.32
CA LYS A 37 11.58 -10.75 8.42
C LYS A 37 13.12 -10.80 8.44
N ALA A 38 13.76 -9.65 8.60
CA ALA A 38 15.23 -9.52 8.71
C ALA A 38 15.78 -9.78 10.13
N GLY A 39 14.92 -10.17 11.09
CA GLY A 39 15.33 -10.30 12.49
C GLY A 39 15.62 -8.97 13.18
N LEU A 40 15.12 -7.87 12.63
CA LEU A 40 15.25 -6.51 13.16
C LEU A 40 13.93 -6.03 13.77
N SER A 41 14.04 -5.03 14.63
CA SER A 41 12.92 -4.27 15.19
C SER A 41 12.94 -2.82 14.70
N THR A 42 11.90 -2.06 14.99
CA THR A 42 11.85 -0.63 14.69
C THR A 42 12.90 0.18 15.47
N SER A 43 13.37 -0.33 16.62
CA SER A 43 14.46 0.29 17.39
C SER A 43 15.85 0.08 16.79
N ASP A 44 16.02 -0.87 15.86
CA ASP A 44 17.29 -1.11 15.17
C ASP A 44 17.54 -0.15 13.99
N VAL A 45 16.58 0.70 13.66
CA VAL A 45 16.63 1.64 12.54
C VAL A 45 16.16 3.03 12.97
N LYS A 46 16.48 4.05 12.19
CA LYS A 46 15.94 5.40 12.39
C LYS A 46 14.75 5.64 11.46
N LEU A 47 13.55 5.45 11.97
CA LEU A 47 12.32 5.72 11.22
C LEU A 47 11.99 7.21 11.22
N VAL A 48 11.80 7.81 10.05
CA VAL A 48 11.44 9.22 9.90
C VAL A 48 10.11 9.33 9.18
N ASN A 49 9.10 9.84 9.91
CA ASN A 49 7.78 10.09 9.36
C ASN A 49 7.81 11.33 8.45
N MET A 50 7.44 11.16 7.20
CA MET A 50 7.37 12.22 6.19
C MET A 50 6.16 12.00 5.28
N ASP A 51 5.59 13.09 4.77
CA ASP A 51 4.70 13.00 3.60
C ASP A 51 5.48 12.56 2.35
N GLN A 52 4.76 12.10 1.33
CA GLN A 52 5.39 11.48 0.15
C GLN A 52 6.23 12.48 -0.66
N SER A 53 5.85 13.74 -0.72
CA SER A 53 6.59 14.78 -1.45
C SER A 53 7.93 15.07 -0.78
N SER A 54 7.91 15.28 0.55
CA SER A 54 9.11 15.48 1.36
C SER A 54 10.02 14.26 1.34
N ALA A 55 9.47 13.06 1.46
CA ALA A 55 10.21 11.80 1.42
C ALA A 55 10.89 11.59 0.05
N SER A 56 10.21 11.92 -1.06
CA SER A 56 10.77 11.84 -2.40
C SER A 56 12.01 12.72 -2.57
N VAL A 57 11.94 13.96 -2.06
CA VAL A 57 13.07 14.91 -2.10
C VAL A 57 14.22 14.46 -1.21
N ALA A 58 13.92 14.01 0.03
CA ALA A 58 14.92 13.52 0.96
C ALA A 58 15.65 12.27 0.41
N PHE A 59 14.89 11.36 -0.21
CA PHE A 59 15.44 10.16 -0.84
C PHE A 59 16.31 10.49 -2.04
N ALA A 60 15.86 11.39 -2.93
CA ALA A 60 16.65 11.83 -4.09
C ALA A 60 17.97 12.50 -3.70
N LYS A 61 17.97 13.25 -2.57
CA LYS A 61 19.18 13.91 -2.03
C LYS A 61 20.08 12.97 -1.21
N GLY A 62 19.66 11.72 -0.96
CA GLY A 62 20.39 10.79 -0.10
C GLY A 62 20.36 11.18 1.39
N SER A 63 19.41 12.03 1.81
CA SER A 63 19.22 12.42 3.22
C SER A 63 18.60 11.29 4.04
N VAL A 64 18.03 10.30 3.38
CA VAL A 64 17.57 9.03 3.97
C VAL A 64 18.15 7.87 3.17
N ASP A 65 18.48 6.77 3.85
CA ASP A 65 19.10 5.59 3.23
C ASP A 65 18.10 4.74 2.46
N ALA A 66 16.87 4.70 2.94
CA ALA A 66 15.78 3.94 2.36
C ALA A 66 14.45 4.69 2.44
N TRP A 67 13.51 4.31 1.57
CA TRP A 67 12.17 4.86 1.54
C TRP A 67 11.14 3.74 1.34
N VAL A 68 10.10 3.75 2.17
CA VAL A 68 8.96 2.84 2.06
C VAL A 68 7.74 3.64 1.62
N THR A 69 7.20 3.27 0.48
CA THR A 69 6.11 4.00 -0.17
C THR A 69 5.31 3.06 -1.08
N TRP A 70 4.43 3.63 -1.89
CA TRP A 70 3.56 2.95 -2.84
C TRP A 70 3.62 3.62 -4.23
N ASP A 71 3.00 3.01 -5.22
CA ASP A 71 2.90 3.61 -6.55
C ASP A 71 1.91 4.80 -6.58
N PRO A 72 2.18 5.82 -7.38
CA PRO A 72 3.23 5.90 -8.40
C PRO A 72 4.63 6.31 -7.90
N TYR A 73 4.80 6.66 -6.62
CA TYR A 73 6.10 7.12 -6.08
C TYR A 73 7.20 6.08 -6.24
N THR A 74 6.88 4.79 -6.03
CA THR A 74 7.84 3.70 -6.21
C THR A 74 8.33 3.62 -7.65
N SER A 75 7.41 3.60 -8.62
CA SER A 75 7.75 3.55 -10.05
C SER A 75 8.48 4.80 -10.49
N THR A 76 8.08 5.97 -10.01
CA THR A 76 8.75 7.25 -10.29
C THR A 76 10.21 7.23 -9.83
N ALA A 77 10.47 6.79 -8.59
CA ALA A 77 11.83 6.70 -8.08
C ALA A 77 12.68 5.65 -8.84
N GLN A 78 12.07 4.53 -9.24
CA GLN A 78 12.78 3.52 -10.04
C GLN A 78 13.15 4.02 -11.43
N VAL A 79 12.23 4.72 -12.12
CA VAL A 79 12.45 5.23 -13.48
C VAL A 79 13.39 6.43 -13.45
N ASN A 80 13.07 7.43 -12.63
CA ASN A 80 13.75 8.73 -12.69
C ASN A 80 15.06 8.77 -11.89
N GLN A 81 15.22 7.92 -10.87
CA GLN A 81 16.36 7.95 -9.94
C GLN A 81 17.14 6.63 -9.92
N GLY A 82 16.67 5.61 -10.64
CA GLY A 82 17.28 4.29 -10.64
C GLY A 82 17.20 3.57 -9.28
N ALA A 83 16.21 3.90 -8.46
CA ALA A 83 16.00 3.28 -7.16
C ALA A 83 15.83 1.76 -7.29
N LYS A 84 16.35 1.01 -6.32
CA LYS A 84 16.27 -0.46 -6.26
C LYS A 84 15.29 -0.89 -5.18
N LEU A 85 14.45 -1.88 -5.49
CA LEU A 85 13.61 -2.52 -4.49
C LEU A 85 14.45 -3.55 -3.71
N LEU A 86 14.51 -3.42 -2.39
CA LEU A 86 15.02 -4.48 -1.51
C LEU A 86 13.97 -5.57 -1.32
N THR A 87 12.71 -5.15 -1.19
CA THR A 87 11.56 -6.02 -1.07
C THR A 87 10.30 -5.26 -1.51
N ASN A 88 9.24 -5.99 -1.70
CA ASN A 88 7.89 -5.46 -1.91
C ASN A 88 6.93 -6.09 -0.89
N GLY A 89 5.63 -5.91 -1.07
CA GLY A 89 4.61 -6.47 -0.18
C GLY A 89 4.43 -7.99 -0.25
N THR A 90 5.02 -8.66 -1.24
CA THR A 90 4.81 -10.09 -1.46
C THR A 90 5.29 -10.91 -0.26
N GLY A 91 4.37 -11.69 0.33
CA GLY A 91 4.65 -12.48 1.53
C GLY A 91 4.79 -11.68 2.83
N LEU A 92 4.61 -10.36 2.80
CA LEU A 92 4.68 -9.49 3.97
C LEU A 92 3.35 -8.80 4.28
N THR A 93 2.64 -8.37 3.25
CA THR A 93 1.33 -7.72 3.36
C THR A 93 0.50 -7.99 2.11
N LYS A 94 -0.81 -7.98 2.25
CA LYS A 94 -1.73 -8.13 1.12
C LYS A 94 -2.02 -6.80 0.41
N ASN A 95 -1.84 -5.68 1.10
CA ASN A 95 -2.07 -4.32 0.58
C ASN A 95 -3.41 -4.20 -0.15
N ARG A 96 -4.49 -4.45 0.58
CA ARG A 96 -5.87 -4.35 0.06
C ARG A 96 -6.39 -2.93 0.19
N ASP A 97 -7.21 -2.53 -0.74
CA ASP A 97 -8.05 -1.34 -0.65
C ASP A 97 -9.50 -1.77 -0.38
N PHE A 98 -10.29 -0.92 0.27
CA PHE A 98 -11.66 -1.23 0.65
C PHE A 98 -12.63 -0.17 0.11
N LEU A 99 -13.72 -0.63 -0.48
CA LEU A 99 -14.87 0.23 -0.71
C LEU A 99 -15.66 0.32 0.61
N ILE A 100 -15.75 1.52 1.13
CA ILE A 100 -16.44 1.80 2.40
C ILE A 100 -17.61 2.76 2.20
N SER A 101 -18.62 2.61 3.04
CA SER A 101 -19.76 3.53 3.11
C SER A 101 -20.23 3.70 4.54
N THR A 102 -21.14 4.66 4.78
CA THR A 102 -21.85 4.73 6.06
C THR A 102 -22.84 3.57 6.18
N GLN A 103 -23.08 3.10 7.40
CA GLN A 103 -24.09 2.04 7.62
C GLN A 103 -25.49 2.47 7.16
N SER A 104 -25.84 3.74 7.33
CA SER A 104 -27.12 4.28 6.87
C SER A 104 -27.24 4.17 5.35
N TYR A 105 -26.20 4.59 4.61
CA TYR A 105 -26.21 4.51 3.15
C TYR A 105 -26.31 3.05 2.67
N ALA A 106 -25.50 2.15 3.21
CA ALA A 106 -25.52 0.75 2.84
C ALA A 106 -26.89 0.08 3.04
N LYS A 107 -27.59 0.42 4.13
CA LYS A 107 -28.93 -0.11 4.42
C LYS A 107 -30.02 0.45 3.52
N THR A 108 -29.96 1.75 3.18
CA THR A 108 -31.03 2.41 2.44
C THR A 108 -30.83 2.39 0.93
N HIS A 109 -29.59 2.13 0.44
CA HIS A 109 -29.25 2.18 -0.98
C HIS A 109 -28.61 0.87 -1.47
N THR A 110 -29.16 -0.28 -1.04
CA THR A 110 -28.61 -1.61 -1.34
C THR A 110 -28.48 -1.86 -2.86
N SER A 111 -29.49 -1.49 -3.65
CA SER A 111 -29.45 -1.67 -5.12
C SER A 111 -28.34 -0.83 -5.76
N LEU A 112 -28.16 0.41 -5.30
CA LEU A 112 -27.10 1.30 -5.82
C LEU A 112 -25.72 0.79 -5.38
N SER A 113 -25.57 0.29 -4.16
CA SER A 113 -24.34 -0.32 -3.69
C SER A 113 -23.97 -1.56 -4.52
N LYS A 114 -24.93 -2.42 -4.85
CA LYS A 114 -24.73 -3.58 -5.73
C LYS A 114 -24.31 -3.14 -7.15
N LEU A 115 -24.98 -2.15 -7.72
CA LEU A 115 -24.63 -1.61 -9.04
C LEU A 115 -23.19 -1.09 -9.03
N LEU A 116 -22.83 -0.25 -8.05
CA LEU A 116 -21.48 0.31 -7.92
C LEU A 116 -20.40 -0.78 -7.82
N THR A 117 -20.64 -1.83 -7.03
CA THR A 117 -19.67 -2.93 -6.91
C THR A 117 -19.57 -3.74 -8.20
N THR A 118 -20.65 -3.90 -8.94
CA THR A 118 -20.62 -4.55 -10.26
C THR A 118 -19.81 -3.75 -11.27
N GLU A 119 -20.10 -2.46 -11.42
CA GLU A 119 -19.38 -1.58 -12.35
C GLU A 119 -17.89 -1.47 -12.03
N LEU A 120 -17.54 -1.35 -10.74
CA LEU A 120 -16.13 -1.35 -10.31
C LEU A 120 -15.41 -2.67 -10.63
N ASN A 121 -16.09 -3.81 -10.50
CA ASN A 121 -15.52 -5.10 -10.88
C ASN A 121 -15.31 -5.21 -12.39
N ASP A 122 -16.24 -4.69 -13.18
CA ASP A 122 -16.12 -4.65 -14.63
C ASP A 122 -14.99 -3.72 -15.08
N ASP A 123 -14.85 -2.54 -14.44
CA ASP A 123 -13.72 -1.63 -14.65
C ASP A 123 -12.37 -2.30 -14.32
N MET A 124 -12.29 -3.05 -13.22
CA MET A 124 -11.09 -3.81 -12.85
C MET A 124 -10.76 -4.90 -13.87
N THR A 125 -11.79 -5.60 -14.37
CA THR A 125 -11.64 -6.61 -15.42
C THR A 125 -11.15 -5.98 -16.72
N TRP A 126 -11.73 -4.84 -17.10
CA TRP A 126 -11.27 -4.07 -18.23
C TRP A 126 -9.81 -3.62 -18.05
N ALA A 127 -9.45 -3.07 -16.90
CA ALA A 127 -8.10 -2.62 -16.60
C ALA A 127 -7.04 -3.72 -16.75
N ASN A 128 -7.36 -4.96 -16.34
CA ASN A 128 -6.45 -6.10 -16.49
C ASN A 128 -6.22 -6.53 -17.94
N SER A 129 -7.16 -6.26 -18.84
CA SER A 129 -7.10 -6.67 -20.24
C SER A 129 -6.75 -5.54 -21.23
N HIS A 130 -6.73 -4.27 -20.76
CA HIS A 130 -6.55 -3.09 -21.63
C HIS A 130 -5.40 -2.20 -21.15
N HIS A 131 -4.24 -2.82 -20.84
CA HIS A 131 -3.08 -2.11 -20.25
C HIS A 131 -2.66 -0.89 -21.08
N THR A 132 -2.67 -0.96 -22.40
CA THR A 132 -2.28 0.16 -23.28
C THR A 132 -3.18 1.38 -23.07
N GLN A 133 -4.51 1.17 -23.07
CA GLN A 133 -5.48 2.25 -22.85
C GLN A 133 -5.42 2.78 -21.41
N LEU A 134 -5.28 1.87 -20.44
CA LEU A 134 -5.12 2.22 -19.03
C LEU A 134 -3.87 3.07 -18.79
N ILE A 135 -2.73 2.71 -19.38
CA ILE A 135 -1.49 3.48 -19.29
C ILE A 135 -1.71 4.88 -19.87
N ALA A 136 -2.24 5.01 -21.07
CA ALA A 136 -2.47 6.31 -21.69
C ALA A 136 -3.42 7.21 -20.87
N MET A 137 -4.50 6.62 -20.32
CA MET A 137 -5.45 7.33 -19.46
C MET A 137 -4.79 7.81 -18.17
N LEU A 138 -4.08 6.93 -17.45
CA LEU A 138 -3.45 7.26 -16.18
C LEU A 138 -2.27 8.23 -16.35
N SER A 139 -1.47 8.09 -17.42
CA SER A 139 -0.37 9.03 -17.71
C SER A 139 -0.89 10.46 -17.87
N LYS A 140 -1.99 10.62 -18.61
CA LYS A 140 -2.65 11.91 -18.79
C LYS A 140 -3.24 12.44 -17.47
N THR A 141 -3.94 11.59 -16.73
CA THR A 141 -4.65 11.98 -15.51
C THR A 141 -3.69 12.34 -14.38
N LEU A 142 -2.61 11.57 -14.21
CA LEU A 142 -1.63 11.77 -13.14
C LEU A 142 -0.48 12.69 -13.56
N ASN A 143 -0.41 13.09 -14.83
CA ASN A 143 0.68 13.89 -15.40
C ASN A 143 2.06 13.23 -15.15
N LEU A 144 2.14 11.93 -15.42
CA LEU A 144 3.36 11.13 -15.30
C LEU A 144 3.70 10.48 -16.64
N SER A 145 4.97 10.14 -16.83
CA SER A 145 5.40 9.48 -18.08
C SER A 145 4.79 8.08 -18.23
N ASP A 146 4.57 7.67 -19.47
CA ASP A 146 4.07 6.33 -19.80
C ASP A 146 4.95 5.23 -19.21
N GLU A 147 6.28 5.44 -19.13
CA GLU A 147 7.21 4.48 -18.54
C GLU A 147 6.95 4.25 -17.05
N VAL A 148 6.71 5.34 -16.29
CA VAL A 148 6.34 5.26 -14.86
C VAL A 148 5.02 4.53 -14.69
N ILE A 149 4.00 4.91 -15.45
CA ILE A 149 2.67 4.31 -15.35
C ILE A 149 2.68 2.84 -15.82
N LYS A 150 3.38 2.52 -16.90
CA LYS A 150 3.56 1.15 -17.35
C LYS A 150 4.12 0.27 -16.24
N LYS A 151 5.20 0.73 -15.58
CA LYS A 151 5.82 0.00 -14.47
C LYS A 151 4.86 -0.21 -13.29
N MET A 152 4.00 0.76 -13.00
CA MET A 152 2.97 0.67 -11.98
C MET A 152 1.87 -0.33 -12.37
N VAL A 153 1.36 -0.26 -13.61
CA VAL A 153 0.26 -1.11 -14.11
C VAL A 153 0.71 -2.57 -14.22
N GLU A 154 1.89 -2.84 -14.77
CA GLU A 154 2.43 -4.20 -14.95
C GLU A 154 2.72 -4.93 -13.63
N ARG A 155 2.78 -4.22 -12.53
CA ARG A 155 3.03 -4.75 -11.17
C ARG A 155 1.77 -5.28 -10.48
N ARG A 156 0.59 -4.96 -11.00
CA ARG A 156 -0.70 -5.16 -10.36
C ARG A 156 -1.62 -6.05 -11.17
N THR A 157 -2.49 -6.74 -10.46
CA THR A 157 -3.72 -7.32 -10.99
C THR A 157 -4.87 -6.78 -10.15
N TYR A 158 -5.90 -6.30 -10.80
CA TYR A 158 -7.06 -5.71 -10.15
C TYR A 158 -8.15 -6.77 -9.99
N SER A 159 -8.71 -6.86 -8.80
CA SER A 159 -9.84 -7.75 -8.51
C SER A 159 -10.64 -7.21 -7.35
N MET A 160 -11.95 -7.46 -7.37
CA MET A 160 -12.84 -7.16 -6.26
C MET A 160 -13.35 -8.45 -5.64
N THR A 161 -13.45 -8.47 -4.31
CA THR A 161 -14.00 -9.61 -3.57
C THR A 161 -14.90 -9.07 -2.47
N LEU A 162 -16.08 -9.63 -2.35
CA LEU A 162 -16.97 -9.35 -1.21
C LEU A 162 -16.41 -10.00 0.05
N ILE A 163 -16.45 -9.29 1.16
CA ILE A 163 -15.92 -9.75 2.44
C ILE A 163 -17.07 -10.25 3.31
N SER A 164 -16.99 -11.51 3.71
CA SER A 164 -17.87 -12.07 4.76
C SER A 164 -17.19 -12.02 6.13
N ALA A 165 -17.97 -12.08 7.19
CA ALA A 165 -17.48 -12.05 8.57
C ALA A 165 -16.51 -13.19 8.93
N ASN A 166 -16.54 -14.29 8.19
CA ASN A 166 -15.66 -15.46 8.36
C ASN A 166 -14.49 -15.47 7.36
N SER A 167 -14.31 -14.39 6.59
CA SER A 167 -13.23 -14.28 5.63
C SER A 167 -11.87 -14.19 6.33
N SER A 168 -10.85 -14.81 5.76
CA SER A 168 -9.44 -14.61 6.17
C SER A 168 -9.02 -13.15 6.14
N ILE A 169 -9.66 -12.33 5.31
CA ILE A 169 -9.41 -10.88 5.22
C ILE A 169 -9.67 -10.20 6.56
N VAL A 170 -10.72 -10.59 7.28
CA VAL A 170 -11.03 -10.03 8.62
C VAL A 170 -9.89 -10.30 9.60
N ALA A 171 -9.34 -11.53 9.59
CA ALA A 171 -8.21 -11.87 10.45
C ALA A 171 -6.92 -11.11 10.04
N GLU A 172 -6.68 -10.95 8.75
CA GLU A 172 -5.56 -10.16 8.22
C GLU A 172 -5.65 -8.70 8.66
N GLU A 173 -6.83 -8.08 8.55
CA GLU A 173 -7.03 -6.68 8.94
C GLU A 173 -7.00 -6.48 10.47
N ASN A 174 -7.50 -7.43 11.24
CA ASN A 174 -7.32 -7.42 12.70
C ASN A 174 -5.84 -7.48 13.09
N ALA A 175 -5.02 -8.27 12.39
CA ALA A 175 -3.59 -8.32 12.63
C ALA A 175 -2.89 -6.98 12.32
N ILE A 176 -3.32 -6.26 11.27
CA ILE A 176 -2.83 -4.90 10.96
C ILE A 176 -3.24 -3.93 12.07
N ALA A 177 -4.51 -3.98 12.50
CA ALA A 177 -5.02 -3.13 13.58
C ALA A 177 -4.29 -3.38 14.90
N ASP A 178 -3.98 -4.63 15.23
CA ASP A 178 -3.21 -5.00 16.43
C ASP A 178 -1.78 -4.43 16.39
N VAL A 179 -1.10 -4.48 15.25
CA VAL A 179 0.22 -3.87 15.08
C VAL A 179 0.13 -2.35 15.26
N PHE A 180 -0.86 -1.70 14.67
CA PHE A 180 -1.05 -0.27 14.80
C PHE A 180 -1.44 0.16 16.22
N TYR A 181 -2.18 -0.69 16.95
CA TYR A 181 -2.47 -0.45 18.35
C TYR A 181 -1.20 -0.57 19.23
N GLN A 182 -0.40 -1.61 19.00
CA GLN A 182 0.88 -1.82 19.71
C GLN A 182 1.87 -0.68 19.47
N ASP A 183 1.92 -0.14 18.25
CA ASP A 183 2.79 0.97 17.86
C ASP A 183 2.22 2.36 18.26
N GLY A 184 1.05 2.41 18.92
CA GLY A 184 0.40 3.67 19.31
C GLY A 184 -0.05 4.54 18.12
N VAL A 185 -0.31 3.93 16.97
CA VAL A 185 -0.88 4.60 15.80
C VAL A 185 -2.37 4.81 16.00
N ILE A 186 -3.06 3.79 16.52
CA ILE A 186 -4.45 3.86 16.98
C ILE A 186 -4.49 3.66 18.51
N THR A 187 -5.44 4.30 19.15
CA THR A 187 -5.57 4.32 20.63
C THR A 187 -6.53 3.27 21.16
N THR A 188 -7.32 2.65 20.29
CA THR A 188 -8.34 1.67 20.65
C THR A 188 -8.17 0.43 19.79
N LYS A 189 -8.31 -0.75 20.39
CA LYS A 189 -8.39 -2.01 19.64
C LYS A 189 -9.65 -2.03 18.78
N VAL A 190 -9.50 -2.49 17.56
CA VAL A 190 -10.59 -2.59 16.59
C VAL A 190 -10.86 -4.07 16.30
N ASP A 191 -12.13 -4.46 16.25
CA ASP A 191 -12.56 -5.74 15.66
C ASP A 191 -13.21 -5.45 14.30
N MET A 192 -12.54 -5.86 13.25
CA MET A 192 -12.99 -5.62 11.88
C MET A 192 -14.33 -6.31 11.55
N LYS A 193 -14.75 -7.33 12.30
CA LYS A 193 -16.08 -7.94 12.14
C LYS A 193 -17.20 -6.91 12.36
N THR A 194 -16.99 -5.97 13.26
CA THR A 194 -18.01 -4.95 13.60
C THR A 194 -18.17 -3.88 12.50
N THR A 195 -17.24 -3.80 11.57
CA THR A 195 -17.25 -2.83 10.47
C THR A 195 -17.89 -3.37 9.20
N LEU A 196 -18.15 -4.68 9.14
CA LEU A 196 -18.76 -5.30 7.97
C LEU A 196 -20.26 -4.98 7.92
N VAL A 197 -20.72 -4.65 6.72
CA VAL A 197 -22.15 -4.62 6.44
C VAL A 197 -22.58 -6.06 6.29
N SER A 198 -23.40 -6.57 7.24
CA SER A 198 -24.06 -7.84 7.05
C SER A 198 -25.01 -7.70 5.85
N ASP A 199 -24.91 -8.59 4.86
CA ASP A 199 -25.99 -8.81 3.92
C ASP A 199 -27.22 -9.25 4.73
N SER A 200 -27.96 -8.28 5.26
CA SER A 200 -29.29 -8.55 5.75
C SER A 200 -30.15 -8.78 4.51
N ASN A 201 -30.61 -10.03 4.39
CA ASN A 201 -31.51 -10.61 3.38
C ASN A 201 -32.49 -9.64 2.74
#